data_5a1492c223fd1368f309d8b47699c2e4
#
_entry.id   5a1492c223fd1368f309d8b47699c2e4
#
_cell.length_a   1.000
_cell.length_b   1.000
_cell.length_c   1.000
_cell.angle_alpha   90.00
_cell.angle_beta   90.00
_cell.angle_gamma   90.00
#
_symmetry.space_group_name_H-M   'P 1'
#
loop_
_entity.id
_entity.type
_entity.pdbx_description
1 polymer ?
#
loop_
_entity_poly.entity_id
_entity_poly.type
_entity_poly.pdbx_seq_one_letter_code
_entity_poly.pdbx_strand_id
1 'polypeptide(L)'
;KEHIDDQLVAVFDELSLRINDFFYGRYDILCNSIEDLKEGKNYYILEYNGCGAEPNHIYDTGYSLGEAYREILKHWKALYEVSAYNRKQGIKPWPYIKGLKFRRETKKHFRLLRAADKKIS
;
A
#
# COMPACT_ATOMS: atom_id res chain seq x y z
N LYS A 1 -7.95 -15.21 2.50
CA LYS A 1 -7.34 -16.02 1.40
C LYS A 1 -8.39 -16.78 0.60
N GLU A 2 -9.52 -17.16 1.20
CA GLU A 2 -10.59 -17.97 0.57
C GLU A 2 -11.28 -17.25 -0.60
N HIS A 3 -11.26 -15.94 -0.64
CA HIS A 3 -11.95 -15.13 -1.65
C HIS A 3 -11.05 -14.65 -2.80
N ILE A 4 -9.73 -14.87 -2.70
CA ILE A 4 -8.79 -14.44 -3.72
C ILE A 4 -8.70 -15.53 -4.77
N ASP A 5 -9.27 -15.28 -5.95
CA ASP A 5 -9.22 -16.09 -7.13
C ASP A 5 -8.76 -15.29 -8.36
N ASP A 6 -8.59 -15.95 -9.48
CA ASP A 6 -8.08 -15.34 -10.71
C ASP A 6 -8.99 -14.20 -11.22
N GLN A 7 -10.31 -14.27 -10.96
CA GLN A 7 -11.25 -13.24 -11.36
C GLN A 7 -11.02 -11.95 -10.55
N LEU A 8 -10.87 -12.07 -9.23
CA LEU A 8 -10.56 -10.93 -8.38
C LEU A 8 -9.19 -10.32 -8.71
N VAL A 9 -8.19 -11.17 -8.96
CA VAL A 9 -6.85 -10.73 -9.38
C VAL A 9 -6.95 -9.94 -10.68
N ALA A 10 -7.68 -10.40 -11.68
CA ALA A 10 -7.84 -9.72 -12.96
C ALA A 10 -8.45 -8.30 -12.82
N VAL A 11 -9.43 -8.12 -11.93
CA VAL A 11 -10.03 -6.79 -11.66
C VAL A 11 -9.00 -5.81 -11.12
N PHE A 12 -8.17 -6.24 -10.16
CA PHE A 12 -7.14 -5.37 -9.57
C PHE A 12 -5.93 -5.18 -10.47
N ASP A 13 -5.58 -6.16 -11.29
CA ASP A 13 -4.55 -6.00 -12.31
C ASP A 13 -4.97 -4.96 -13.35
N GLU A 14 -6.21 -5.03 -13.87
CA GLU A 14 -6.73 -4.03 -14.81
C GLU A 14 -6.73 -2.64 -14.17
N LEU A 15 -7.20 -2.51 -12.94
CA LEU A 15 -7.19 -1.25 -12.20
C LEU A 15 -5.77 -0.70 -12.03
N SER A 16 -4.84 -1.55 -11.63
CA SER A 16 -3.44 -1.15 -11.36
C SER A 16 -2.70 -0.78 -12.64
N LEU A 17 -2.97 -1.46 -13.76
CA LEU A 17 -2.39 -1.15 -15.06
C LEU A 17 -2.86 0.20 -15.64
N ARG A 18 -4.04 0.69 -15.23
CA ARG A 18 -4.51 2.04 -15.59
C ARG A 18 -3.74 3.15 -14.86
N ILE A 19 -3.09 2.81 -13.75
CA ILE A 19 -2.24 3.72 -12.98
C ILE A 19 -0.80 3.44 -13.42
N ASN A 20 -0.24 4.30 -14.27
CA ASN A 20 1.12 4.12 -14.75
C ASN A 20 2.10 3.95 -13.58
N ASP A 21 3.02 3.00 -13.73
CA ASP A 21 4.11 2.72 -12.77
C ASP A 21 3.66 2.32 -11.35
N PHE A 22 2.42 1.82 -11.22
CA PHE A 22 1.93 1.29 -9.96
C PHE A 22 2.23 -0.20 -9.82
N PHE A 23 3.38 -0.54 -9.28
CA PHE A 23 3.86 -1.92 -9.17
C PHE A 23 3.64 -2.57 -7.81
N TYR A 24 3.31 -1.78 -6.78
CA TYR A 24 3.15 -2.29 -5.42
C TYR A 24 2.32 -1.34 -4.57
N GLY A 25 1.37 -1.90 -3.83
CA GLY A 25 0.57 -1.15 -2.87
C GLY A 25 -0.59 -1.94 -2.29
N ARG A 26 -1.45 -1.25 -1.56
CA ARG A 26 -2.67 -1.78 -0.97
C ARG A 26 -3.81 -0.83 -1.27
N TYR A 27 -4.91 -1.38 -1.72
CA TYR A 27 -6.19 -0.67 -1.81
C TYR A 27 -7.02 -0.97 -0.55
N ASP A 28 -7.50 0.05 0.11
CA ASP A 28 -8.52 -0.07 1.13
C ASP A 28 -9.87 0.20 0.44
N ILE A 29 -10.77 -0.79 0.45
CA ILE A 29 -11.94 -0.85 -0.43
C ILE A 29 -13.20 -1.03 0.39
N LEU A 30 -14.26 -0.32 0.01
CA LEU A 30 -15.62 -0.57 0.41
C LEU A 30 -16.38 -1.19 -0.76
N CYS A 31 -16.99 -2.36 -0.57
CA CYS A 31 -17.83 -3.02 -1.58
C CYS A 31 -19.12 -3.54 -0.96
N ASN A 32 -20.13 -3.75 -1.78
CA ASN A 32 -21.41 -4.31 -1.33
C ASN A 32 -21.30 -5.83 -1.09
N SER A 33 -20.58 -6.53 -1.97
CA SER A 33 -20.32 -7.97 -1.84
C SER A 33 -18.99 -8.33 -2.51
N ILE A 34 -18.48 -9.52 -2.23
CA ILE A 34 -17.29 -10.07 -2.90
C ILE A 34 -17.60 -10.40 -4.36
N GLU A 35 -18.82 -10.84 -4.66
CA GLU A 35 -19.30 -11.14 -6.00
C GLU A 35 -19.31 -9.88 -6.86
N ASP A 36 -19.85 -8.78 -6.36
CA ASP A 36 -19.80 -7.48 -7.03
C ASP A 36 -18.37 -7.03 -7.30
N LEU A 37 -17.48 -7.21 -6.32
CA LEU A 37 -16.07 -6.84 -6.44
C LEU A 37 -15.36 -7.65 -7.54
N LYS A 38 -15.64 -8.96 -7.64
CA LYS A 38 -15.12 -9.82 -8.70
C LYS A 38 -15.65 -9.45 -10.09
N GLU A 39 -16.85 -8.88 -10.15
CA GLU A 39 -17.41 -8.33 -11.38
C GLU A 39 -16.93 -6.90 -11.69
N GLY A 40 -16.10 -6.31 -10.84
CA GLY A 40 -15.62 -4.94 -10.98
C GLY A 40 -16.71 -3.89 -10.78
N LYS A 41 -17.72 -4.17 -9.95
CA LYS A 41 -18.91 -3.33 -9.75
C LYS A 41 -19.12 -2.99 -8.27
N ASN A 42 -19.89 -1.94 -8.02
CA ASN A 42 -20.41 -1.58 -6.69
C ASN A 42 -19.33 -1.51 -5.59
N TYR A 43 -18.15 -0.99 -5.93
CA TYR A 43 -17.09 -0.78 -4.98
C TYR A 43 -16.51 0.64 -5.06
N TYR A 44 -15.92 1.09 -3.96
CA TYR A 44 -15.22 2.36 -3.86
C TYR A 44 -13.83 2.12 -3.27
N ILE A 45 -12.83 2.74 -3.86
CA ILE A 45 -11.49 2.79 -3.29
C ILE A 45 -11.48 3.94 -2.30
N LEU A 46 -11.31 3.63 -1.03
CA LEU A 46 -11.27 4.61 0.06
C LEU A 46 -9.87 5.18 0.21
N GLU A 47 -8.86 4.33 0.09
CA GLU A 47 -7.48 4.70 0.27
C GLU A 47 -6.58 3.84 -0.61
N TYR A 48 -5.50 4.46 -1.03
CA TYR A 48 -4.44 3.84 -1.79
C TYR A 48 -3.10 4.03 -1.06
N ASN A 49 -2.54 2.92 -0.59
CA ASN A 49 -1.29 2.89 0.14
C ASN A 49 -0.18 2.32 -0.75
N GLY A 50 0.88 3.11 -0.99
CA GLY A 50 2.01 2.72 -1.82
C GLY A 50 3.03 1.82 -1.09
N CYS A 51 4.32 2.10 -1.30
CA CYS A 51 5.43 1.26 -0.81
C CYS A 51 5.52 1.11 0.72
N GLY A 52 4.82 1.92 1.50
CA GLY A 52 4.69 1.78 2.95
C GLY A 52 3.53 0.88 3.40
N ALA A 53 2.79 0.29 2.45
CA ALA A 53 1.69 -0.61 2.79
C ALA A 53 2.20 -1.87 3.47
N GLU A 54 1.59 -2.21 4.61
CA GLU A 54 1.84 -3.46 5.31
C GLU A 54 0.78 -4.51 4.94
N PRO A 55 1.12 -5.80 4.92
CA PRO A 55 0.16 -6.88 4.72
C PRO A 55 -0.68 -7.08 5.98
N ASN A 56 -1.81 -6.36 6.10
CA ASN A 56 -2.63 -6.31 7.32
C ASN A 56 -3.08 -7.69 7.84
N HIS A 57 -3.19 -8.69 6.98
CA HIS A 57 -3.57 -10.05 7.37
C HIS A 57 -2.59 -10.74 8.34
N ILE A 58 -1.36 -10.22 8.48
CA ILE A 58 -0.40 -10.76 9.48
C ILE A 58 -0.82 -10.48 10.93
N TYR A 59 -1.74 -9.52 11.11
CA TYR A 59 -2.29 -9.17 12.43
C TYR A 59 -3.55 -9.98 12.77
N ASP A 60 -4.03 -10.81 11.84
CA ASP A 60 -5.19 -11.67 12.08
C ASP A 60 -4.86 -12.80 13.07
N THR A 61 -5.90 -13.26 13.78
CA THR A 61 -5.78 -14.39 14.70
C THR A 61 -5.32 -15.65 13.97
N GLY A 62 -4.35 -16.35 14.54
CA GLY A 62 -3.80 -17.58 13.95
C GLY A 62 -2.49 -17.44 13.22
N TYR A 63 -2.00 -16.23 12.97
CA TYR A 63 -0.63 -16.03 12.46
C TYR A 63 0.40 -16.17 13.57
N SER A 64 1.36 -17.07 13.39
CA SER A 64 2.56 -17.11 14.24
C SER A 64 3.53 -15.99 13.86
N LEU A 65 4.38 -15.60 14.80
CA LEU A 65 5.42 -14.59 14.56
C LEU A 65 6.33 -14.96 13.36
N GLY A 66 6.67 -16.25 13.23
CA GLY A 66 7.49 -16.74 12.12
C GLY A 66 6.81 -16.63 10.76
N GLU A 67 5.50 -16.85 10.69
CA GLU A 67 4.70 -16.68 9.48
C GLU A 67 4.58 -15.20 9.12
N ALA A 68 4.34 -14.33 10.10
CA ALA A 68 4.29 -12.89 9.90
C ALA A 68 5.61 -12.35 9.33
N TYR A 69 6.77 -12.74 9.90
CA TYR A 69 8.07 -12.35 9.35
C TYR A 69 8.31 -12.89 7.94
N ARG A 70 7.92 -14.12 7.65
CA ARG A 70 8.04 -14.68 6.30
C ARG A 70 7.22 -13.89 5.29
N GLU A 71 6.02 -13.46 5.65
CA GLU A 71 5.17 -12.65 4.81
C GLU A 71 5.78 -11.26 4.56
N ILE A 72 6.25 -10.58 5.61
CA ILE A 72 6.94 -9.30 5.49
C ILE A 72 8.16 -9.40 4.55
N LEU A 73 8.96 -10.46 4.68
CA LEU A 73 10.13 -10.67 3.82
C LEU A 73 9.76 -10.87 2.34
N LYS A 74 8.63 -11.52 2.04
CA LYS A 74 8.11 -11.61 0.67
C LYS A 74 7.77 -10.23 0.10
N HIS A 75 7.08 -9.39 0.89
CA HIS A 75 6.76 -8.03 0.51
C HIS A 75 8.02 -7.17 0.29
N TRP A 76 9.01 -7.28 1.15
CA TRP A 76 10.28 -6.58 0.98
C TRP A 76 11.04 -7.04 -0.27
N LYS A 77 11.00 -8.34 -0.57
CA LYS A 77 11.56 -8.86 -1.82
C LYS A 77 10.90 -8.22 -3.04
N ALA A 78 9.57 -8.16 -3.08
CA ALA A 78 8.82 -7.51 -4.17
C ALA A 78 9.20 -6.02 -4.29
N LEU A 79 9.28 -5.29 -3.19
CA LEU A 79 9.73 -3.88 -3.18
C LEU A 79 11.15 -3.71 -3.71
N TYR A 80 12.05 -4.64 -3.36
CA TYR A 80 13.41 -4.64 -3.90
C TYR A 80 13.43 -4.86 -5.41
N GLU A 81 12.64 -5.80 -5.91
CA GLU A 81 12.52 -6.11 -7.35
C GLU A 81 11.98 -4.90 -8.12
N VAL A 82 10.92 -4.24 -7.62
CA VAL A 82 10.38 -2.98 -8.17
C VAL A 82 11.45 -1.88 -8.16
N SER A 83 12.19 -1.72 -7.06
CA SER A 83 13.28 -0.74 -6.97
C SER A 83 14.39 -1.02 -7.97
N ALA A 84 14.76 -2.28 -8.17
CA ALA A 84 15.75 -2.68 -9.14
C ALA A 84 15.30 -2.42 -10.59
N TYR A 85 14.03 -2.71 -10.88
CA TYR A 85 13.41 -2.39 -12.17
C TYR A 85 13.45 -0.88 -12.44
N ASN A 86 12.96 -0.07 -11.51
CA ASN A 86 12.95 1.39 -11.64
C ASN A 86 14.33 1.98 -11.88
N ARG A 87 15.36 1.44 -11.20
CA ARG A 87 16.76 1.85 -11.46
C ARG A 87 17.20 1.56 -12.88
N LYS A 88 16.83 0.41 -13.43
CA LYS A 88 17.13 0.06 -14.84
C LYS A 88 16.44 1.02 -15.82
N GLN A 89 15.27 1.55 -15.45
CA GLN A 89 14.56 2.59 -16.23
C GLN A 89 15.13 4.01 -16.02
N GLY A 90 16.21 4.16 -15.25
CA GLY A 90 16.85 5.45 -15.00
C GLY A 90 16.23 6.26 -13.86
N ILE A 91 15.24 5.73 -13.15
CA ILE A 91 14.62 6.38 -11.99
C ILE A 91 15.61 6.33 -10.83
N LYS A 92 16.06 7.50 -10.37
CA LYS A 92 17.01 7.61 -9.27
C LYS A 92 16.27 7.71 -7.94
N PRO A 93 16.70 6.97 -6.90
CA PRO A 93 16.16 7.15 -5.57
C PRO A 93 16.48 8.54 -5.01
N TRP A 94 15.66 9.02 -4.10
CA TRP A 94 15.97 10.27 -3.41
C TRP A 94 17.27 10.14 -2.61
N PRO A 95 18.13 11.18 -2.62
CA PRO A 95 19.24 11.23 -1.71
C PRO A 95 18.76 11.12 -0.26
N TYR A 96 19.51 10.40 0.57
CA TYR A 96 19.14 10.15 1.98
C TYR A 96 18.82 11.44 2.76
N ILE A 97 19.63 12.48 2.54
CA ILE A 97 19.44 13.80 3.19
C ILE A 97 18.08 14.43 2.79
N LYS A 98 17.67 14.30 1.51
CA LYS A 98 16.36 14.77 1.06
C LYS A 98 15.24 14.06 1.78
N GLY A 99 15.33 12.74 1.93
CA GLY A 99 14.36 11.95 2.69
C GLY A 99 14.26 12.37 4.16
N LEU A 100 15.39 12.59 4.82
CA LEU A 100 15.42 13.08 6.20
C LEU A 100 14.81 14.47 6.36
N LYS A 101 15.08 15.39 5.43
CA LYS A 101 14.49 16.74 5.42
C LYS A 101 12.98 16.64 5.28
N PHE A 102 12.49 15.89 4.30
CA PHE A 102 11.06 15.67 4.07
C PHE A 102 10.37 15.10 5.31
N ARG A 103 10.97 14.07 5.96
CA ARG A 103 10.44 13.50 7.20
C ARG A 103 10.32 14.52 8.33
N ARG A 104 11.29 15.44 8.46
CA ARG A 104 11.24 16.53 9.46
C ARG A 104 10.12 17.53 9.17
N GLU A 105 9.96 17.91 7.92
CA GLU A 105 8.89 18.81 7.48
C GLU A 105 7.51 18.19 7.71
N THR A 106 7.33 16.92 7.35
CA THR A 106 6.10 16.16 7.62
C THR A 106 5.77 16.13 9.11
N LYS A 107 6.74 15.79 9.98
CA LYS A 107 6.52 15.80 11.42
C LYS A 107 6.15 17.17 11.98
N LYS A 108 6.72 18.25 11.42
CA LYS A 108 6.38 19.63 11.80
C LYS A 108 4.93 19.94 11.39
N HIS A 109 4.55 19.57 10.18
CA HIS A 109 3.18 19.76 9.66
C HIS A 109 2.14 19.06 10.54
N PHE A 110 2.34 17.76 10.85
CA PHE A 110 1.43 17.04 11.74
C PHE A 110 1.35 17.62 13.16
N ARG A 111 2.44 18.18 13.68
CA ARG A 111 2.38 18.90 14.97
C ARG A 111 1.49 20.16 14.91
N LEU A 112 1.56 20.90 13.80
CA LEU A 112 0.73 22.08 13.59
C LEU A 112 -0.75 21.70 13.46
N LEU A 113 -1.07 20.65 12.71
CA LEU A 113 -2.44 20.14 12.59
C LEU A 113 -3.01 19.75 13.96
N ARG A 114 -2.29 18.93 14.74
CA ARG A 114 -2.72 18.54 16.10
C ARG A 114 -2.90 19.73 17.05
N ALA A 115 -2.09 20.79 16.88
CA ALA A 115 -2.24 22.00 17.69
C ALA A 115 -3.47 22.83 17.26
N ALA A 116 -3.83 22.79 15.99
CA ALA A 116 -5.04 23.43 15.47
C ALA A 116 -6.30 22.69 15.96
N ASP A 117 -6.33 21.36 15.89
CA ASP A 117 -7.46 20.54 16.36
C ASP A 117 -7.77 20.79 17.84
N LYS A 118 -6.73 20.90 18.68
CA LYS A 118 -6.89 21.20 20.12
C LYS A 118 -7.46 22.59 20.42
N LYS A 119 -7.47 23.51 19.46
CA LYS A 119 -8.08 24.85 19.63
C LYS A 119 -9.54 24.88 19.23
N ILE A 120 -10.01 23.85 18.54
CA ILE A 120 -11.39 23.73 18.03
C ILE A 120 -12.24 22.87 18.98
N SER A 121 -11.58 22.01 19.77
CA SER A 121 -12.21 21.20 20.85
C SER A 121 -12.28 21.95 22.16
#